data_b79f1d59afbc4b37c6ac66b4c4e47bcf
#
_entry.id   b79f1d59afbc4b37c6ac66b4c4e47bcf
#
_cell.length_a   1.000
_cell.length_b   1.000
_cell.length_c   1.000
_cell.angle_alpha   90.00
_cell.angle_beta   90.00
_cell.angle_gamma   90.00
#
_symmetry.space_group_name_H-M   'P 1'
#
loop_
_entity.id
_entity.type
_entity.pdbx_description
1 polymer ?
#
loop_
_entity_poly.entity_id
_entity_poly.type
_entity_poly.pdbx_seq_one_letter_code
_entity_poly.pdbx_strand_id
1 'polypeptide(L)'
;MTDQANRRRSERVILRMGVLVIAENEERKQIEEEAETQVVNAHGGLLRMKEHLHIGQSFLLSNHRNTMEISCRVVRSEEAGLEHYNVAFEFDRPASNFWPIVFPPADWGIPGTN
;
A
#
# COMPACT_ATOMS: atom_id res chain seq x y z
N MET A 1 12.66 21.54 8.88
CA MET A 1 11.92 21.45 9.31
C MET A 1 11.44 20.18 9.70
N THR A 2 10.95 19.99 10.48
CA THR A 2 10.56 18.80 11.11
C THR A 2 9.40 18.10 10.51
N ASP A 3 8.91 18.65 9.45
CA ASP A 3 7.70 18.13 8.94
C ASP A 3 7.80 16.76 8.39
N GLN A 4 8.98 16.33 8.00
CA GLN A 4 9.11 15.02 7.44
C GLN A 4 8.77 13.97 8.46
N ALA A 5 9.26 14.09 9.65
CA ALA A 5 8.96 13.10 10.67
C ALA A 5 7.50 13.14 11.05
N ASN A 6 6.92 14.32 11.04
CA ASN A 6 5.53 14.44 11.47
C ASN A 6 4.55 13.84 10.49
N ARG A 7 4.93 13.73 9.25
CA ARG A 7 4.01 13.20 8.26
C ARG A 7 4.00 11.68 8.21
N ARG A 8 4.98 11.04 8.81
CA ARG A 8 5.03 9.59 8.82
C ARG A 8 4.50 9.10 10.14
N ARG A 9 3.37 8.42 10.09
CA ARG A 9 2.74 7.96 11.32
C ARG A 9 3.22 6.62 11.78
N SER A 10 3.90 5.86 10.93
CA SER A 10 4.48 4.59 11.30
C SER A 10 5.66 4.33 10.40
N GLU A 11 6.51 3.41 10.84
CA GLU A 11 7.64 3.03 10.04
C GLU A 11 7.21 2.29 8.80
N ARG A 12 8.00 2.46 7.76
CA ARG A 12 7.85 1.67 6.55
C ARG A 12 8.61 0.38 6.73
N VAL A 13 8.03 -0.69 6.26
CA VAL A 13 8.62 -2.01 6.38
C VAL A 13 8.65 -2.64 5.01
N ILE A 14 9.78 -3.23 4.65
CA ILE A 14 9.86 -3.99 3.42
C ILE A 14 9.15 -5.30 3.66
N LEU A 15 8.08 -5.51 2.92
CA LEU A 15 7.28 -6.72 3.05
C LEU A 15 6.81 -7.11 1.66
N ARG A 16 7.25 -8.27 1.20
CA ARG A 16 6.87 -8.75 -0.11
C ARG A 16 5.88 -9.88 0.05
N MET A 17 4.65 -9.61 -0.25
CA MET A 17 3.62 -10.62 -0.18
C MET A 17 2.61 -10.39 -1.29
N GLY A 18 1.96 -11.47 -1.68
CA GLY A 18 0.93 -11.40 -2.70
C GLY A 18 -0.36 -10.88 -2.11
N VAL A 19 -1.01 -10.03 -2.89
CA VAL A 19 -2.32 -9.51 -2.55
C VAL A 19 -3.15 -9.49 -3.83
N LEU A 20 -4.46 -9.44 -3.67
CA LEU A 20 -5.34 -9.37 -4.82
C LEU A 20 -5.86 -7.94 -4.93
N VAL A 21 -5.70 -7.35 -6.11
CA VAL A 21 -6.21 -6.02 -6.40
C VAL A 21 -7.47 -6.18 -7.25
N ILE A 22 -8.56 -5.58 -6.82
CA ILE A 22 -9.82 -5.58 -7.56
C ILE A 22 -10.09 -4.13 -7.93
N ALA A 23 -10.06 -3.83 -9.22
CA ALA A 23 -10.13 -2.45 -9.69
C ALA A 23 -10.79 -2.41 -11.06
N GLU A 24 -11.07 -1.20 -11.53
CA GLU A 24 -11.49 -1.01 -12.91
C GLU A 24 -10.28 -0.63 -13.74
N ASN A 25 -10.20 -1.19 -14.94
CA ASN A 25 -9.13 -0.80 -15.85
C ASN A 25 -9.57 0.43 -16.65
N GLU A 26 -8.75 0.81 -17.65
CA GLU A 26 -9.02 2.00 -18.43
C GLU A 26 -10.27 1.88 -19.28
N GLU A 27 -10.73 0.66 -19.52
CA GLU A 27 -11.95 0.42 -20.28
C GLU A 27 -13.16 0.30 -19.37
N ARG A 28 -12.99 0.59 -18.08
CA ARG A 28 -14.04 0.52 -17.07
C ARG A 28 -14.54 -0.89 -16.83
N LYS A 29 -13.71 -1.87 -17.09
CA LYS A 29 -14.03 -3.25 -16.78
C LYS A 29 -13.35 -3.62 -15.50
N GLN A 30 -14.04 -4.35 -14.64
CA GLN A 30 -13.46 -4.80 -13.40
C GLN A 30 -12.41 -5.87 -13.69
N ILE A 31 -11.26 -5.70 -13.08
CA ILE A 31 -10.19 -6.67 -13.20
C ILE A 31 -9.77 -7.11 -11.81
N GLU A 32 -9.17 -8.29 -11.76
CA GLU A 32 -8.57 -8.81 -10.55
C GLU A 32 -7.15 -9.18 -10.90
N GLU A 33 -6.23 -8.63 -10.16
CA GLU A 33 -4.83 -8.90 -10.45
C GLU A 33 -4.10 -9.27 -9.18
N GLU A 34 -3.32 -10.34 -9.24
CA GLU A 34 -2.39 -10.68 -8.17
C GLU A 34 -1.23 -9.71 -8.25
N ALA A 35 -1.01 -8.97 -7.19
CA ALA A 35 0.06 -8.00 -7.15
C ALA A 35 0.96 -8.35 -5.97
N GLU A 36 2.10 -7.69 -5.90
CA GLU A 36 3.05 -7.94 -4.83
C GLU A 36 3.36 -6.64 -4.12
N THR A 37 3.31 -6.66 -2.80
CA THR A 37 3.73 -5.49 -2.04
C THR A 37 5.25 -5.38 -2.09
N GLN A 38 5.74 -4.16 -1.98
CA GLN A 38 7.17 -3.89 -1.91
C GLN A 38 7.52 -3.30 -0.55
N VAL A 39 6.73 -2.33 -0.13
CA VAL A 39 6.90 -1.64 1.13
C VAL A 39 5.51 -1.41 1.68
N VAL A 40 5.35 -1.55 2.99
CA VAL A 40 4.05 -1.31 3.61
C VAL A 40 4.24 -0.48 4.87
N ASN A 41 3.16 0.17 5.29
CA ASN A 41 3.10 0.78 6.60
C ASN A 41 1.66 0.65 7.10
N ALA A 42 1.38 1.24 8.26
CA ALA A 42 0.07 1.05 8.88
C ALA A 42 -1.07 1.67 8.07
N HIS A 43 -0.74 2.56 7.14
CA HIS A 43 -1.76 3.33 6.42
C HIS A 43 -1.85 2.98 4.94
N GLY A 44 -1.00 2.10 4.43
CA GLY A 44 -1.02 1.74 3.03
C GLY A 44 0.26 1.06 2.61
N GLY A 45 0.72 1.37 1.40
CA GLY A 45 1.93 0.73 0.92
C GLY A 45 2.24 1.03 -0.54
N LEU A 46 3.14 0.23 -1.07
CA LEU A 46 3.57 0.31 -2.45
C LEU A 46 3.41 -1.07 -3.07
N LEU A 47 2.71 -1.14 -4.17
CA LEU A 47 2.46 -2.38 -4.90
C LEU A 47 3.20 -2.37 -6.21
N ARG A 48 3.58 -3.55 -6.67
CA ARG A 48 4.02 -3.73 -8.06
C ARG A 48 2.96 -4.52 -8.78
N MET A 49 2.45 -3.98 -9.89
CA MET A 49 1.39 -4.63 -10.63
C MET A 49 1.50 -4.31 -12.10
N LYS A 50 0.76 -5.04 -12.92
CA LYS A 50 0.83 -4.86 -14.36
C LYS A 50 -0.16 -3.86 -14.86
N GLU A 51 -1.32 -3.79 -14.24
CA GLU A 51 -2.35 -2.89 -14.71
C GLU A 51 -2.04 -1.46 -14.27
N HIS A 52 -2.34 -0.50 -15.12
CA HIS A 52 -2.10 0.90 -14.79
C HIS A 52 -3.32 1.48 -14.08
N LEU A 53 -3.14 1.91 -12.86
CA LEU A 53 -4.20 2.59 -12.11
C LEU A 53 -3.88 4.07 -12.07
N HIS A 54 -4.93 4.90 -12.00
CA HIS A 54 -4.75 6.34 -12.05
C HIS A 54 -4.71 6.92 -10.64
N ILE A 55 -4.00 8.03 -10.49
CA ILE A 55 -3.96 8.73 -9.21
C ILE A 55 -5.39 9.10 -8.82
N GLY A 56 -5.73 8.83 -7.57
CA GLY A 56 -7.07 9.10 -7.05
C GLY A 56 -8.06 7.98 -7.25
N GLN A 57 -7.71 6.98 -8.04
CA GLN A 57 -8.62 5.87 -8.29
C GLN A 57 -8.75 5.01 -7.05
N SER A 58 -9.98 4.59 -6.76
CA SER A 58 -10.23 3.66 -5.66
C SER A 58 -10.12 2.22 -6.15
N PHE A 59 -9.72 1.35 -5.26
CA PHE A 59 -9.69 -0.08 -5.57
C PHE A 59 -9.80 -0.85 -4.26
N LEU A 60 -10.12 -2.13 -4.38
CA LEU A 60 -10.16 -3.02 -3.23
C LEU A 60 -8.90 -3.84 -3.17
N LEU A 61 -8.38 -4.01 -1.98
CA LEU A 61 -7.20 -4.82 -1.74
C LEU A 61 -7.60 -5.97 -0.84
N SER A 62 -7.28 -7.19 -1.24
CA SER A 62 -7.63 -8.36 -0.49
C SER A 62 -6.35 -9.04 -0.01
N ASN A 63 -6.32 -9.37 1.27
CA ASN A 63 -5.18 -10.03 1.87
C ASN A 63 -5.51 -11.49 2.03
N HIS A 64 -4.76 -12.34 1.33
CA HIS A 64 -5.03 -13.78 1.33
C HIS A 64 -4.81 -14.42 2.70
N ARG A 65 -4.00 -13.81 3.54
CA ARG A 65 -3.67 -14.45 4.81
C ARG A 65 -4.79 -14.36 5.84
N ASN A 66 -5.56 -13.29 5.80
CA ASN A 66 -6.61 -13.10 6.79
C ASN A 66 -7.95 -12.80 6.16
N THR A 67 -8.05 -12.95 4.85
CA THR A 67 -9.28 -12.73 4.07
C THR A 67 -9.88 -11.34 4.28
N MET A 68 -9.11 -10.39 4.75
CA MET A 68 -9.60 -9.02 4.89
C MET A 68 -9.58 -8.32 3.53
N GLU A 69 -10.57 -7.46 3.34
CA GLU A 69 -10.61 -6.58 2.17
C GLU A 69 -10.71 -5.16 2.66
N ILE A 70 -10.04 -4.27 1.98
CA ILE A 70 -10.06 -2.87 2.37
C ILE A 70 -10.06 -2.00 1.13
N SER A 71 -10.82 -0.92 1.20
CA SER A 71 -10.84 0.07 0.12
C SER A 71 -9.62 0.96 0.22
N CYS A 72 -9.00 1.21 -0.91
CA CYS A 72 -7.77 1.97 -1.00
C CYS A 72 -7.89 3.01 -2.10
N ARG A 73 -6.98 3.97 -2.08
CA ARG A 73 -6.91 4.97 -3.12
C ARG A 73 -5.48 5.11 -3.59
N VAL A 74 -5.31 5.26 -4.90
CA VAL A 74 -4.00 5.42 -5.51
C VAL A 74 -3.48 6.83 -5.21
N VAL A 75 -2.29 6.90 -4.63
CA VAL A 75 -1.63 8.17 -4.34
C VAL A 75 -0.66 8.53 -5.44
N ARG A 76 0.03 7.53 -5.99
CA ARG A 76 1.02 7.75 -7.02
C ARG A 76 1.17 6.49 -7.84
N SER A 77 1.46 6.64 -9.11
CA SER A 77 1.68 5.49 -10.00
C SER A 77 2.83 5.84 -10.92
N GLU A 78 3.85 4.97 -10.96
CA GLU A 78 5.03 5.18 -11.76
C GLU A 78 5.38 3.91 -12.50
N GLU A 79 5.88 4.06 -13.72
CA GLU A 79 6.35 2.90 -14.45
C GLU A 79 7.54 2.29 -13.74
N ALA A 80 7.59 0.97 -13.71
CA ALA A 80 8.65 0.24 -13.02
C ALA A 80 9.18 -0.85 -13.95
N GLY A 81 9.90 -0.44 -14.97
CA GLY A 81 10.39 -1.37 -15.97
C GLY A 81 9.36 -1.56 -17.06
N LEU A 82 9.53 -2.66 -17.80
CA LEU A 82 8.67 -2.95 -18.92
C LEU A 82 7.39 -3.54 -18.45
N GLU A 83 6.32 -3.16 -18.49
CA GLU A 83 5.05 -3.84 -18.21
C GLU A 83 4.69 -3.89 -16.73
N HIS A 84 5.31 -3.06 -15.92
CA HIS A 84 4.93 -3.00 -14.51
C HIS A 84 4.81 -1.56 -14.06
N TYR A 85 4.05 -1.37 -12.99
CA TYR A 85 3.89 -0.08 -12.35
C TYR A 85 4.09 -0.25 -10.86
N ASN A 86 4.71 0.75 -10.23
CA ASN A 86 4.75 0.84 -8.78
C ASN A 86 3.63 1.78 -8.39
N VAL A 87 2.69 1.27 -7.62
CA VAL A 87 1.49 2.00 -7.24
C VAL A 87 1.53 2.24 -5.74
N ALA A 88 1.66 3.50 -5.36
CA ALA A 88 1.58 3.89 -3.97
C ALA A 88 0.13 4.14 -3.63
N PHE A 89 -0.31 3.61 -2.50
CA PHE A 89 -1.71 3.69 -2.13
C PHE A 89 -1.85 3.93 -0.64
N GLU A 90 -3.02 4.38 -0.25
CA GLU A 90 -3.37 4.50 1.15
C GLU A 90 -4.74 3.89 1.38
N PHE A 91 -4.94 3.38 2.58
CA PHE A 91 -6.23 2.86 2.98
C PHE A 91 -7.20 4.01 3.15
N ASP A 92 -8.47 3.77 2.83
CA ASP A 92 -9.50 4.78 3.04
C ASP A 92 -9.82 4.98 4.51
N ARG A 93 -9.43 4.04 5.35
CA ARG A 93 -9.64 4.15 6.79
C ARG A 93 -8.49 3.44 7.47
N PRO A 94 -8.22 3.72 8.74
CA PRO A 94 -7.14 3.05 9.43
C PRO A 94 -7.37 1.53 9.49
N ALA A 95 -6.34 0.78 9.19
CA ALA A 95 -6.42 -0.67 9.19
C ALA A 95 -5.03 -1.26 9.35
N SER A 96 -4.36 -0.91 10.45
CA SER A 96 -3.00 -1.35 10.65
C SER A 96 -2.89 -2.86 10.74
N ASN A 97 -3.96 -3.55 11.10
CA ASN A 97 -3.94 -5.00 11.19
C ASN A 97 -4.17 -5.69 9.85
N PHE A 98 -4.28 -4.94 8.76
CA PHE A 98 -4.42 -5.54 7.44
C PHE A 98 -3.16 -6.34 7.09
N TRP A 99 -1.99 -5.85 7.52
CA TRP A 99 -0.73 -6.54 7.26
C TRP A 99 -0.43 -7.49 8.41
N PRO A 100 0.25 -8.62 8.13
CA PRO A 100 0.53 -9.61 9.19
C PRO A 100 1.75 -9.25 10.03
N ILE A 101 1.97 -7.99 10.29
CA ILE A 101 3.10 -7.53 11.08
C ILE A 101 2.63 -6.36 11.94
N VAL A 102 3.42 -6.03 12.92
CA VAL A 102 3.16 -4.91 13.80
C VAL A 102 4.11 -3.78 13.40
N PHE A 103 3.57 -2.58 13.28
CA PHE A 103 4.35 -1.42 12.87
C PHE A 103 4.68 -0.58 14.09
N PRO A 104 5.96 -0.35 14.38
CA PRO A 104 6.30 0.57 15.45
C PRO A 104 5.97 2.01 15.05
N PRO A 105 5.69 2.87 16.00
CA PRO A 105 5.52 4.28 15.69
C PRO A 105 6.78 4.85 15.06
N ALA A 106 6.63 5.92 14.32
CA ALA A 106 7.76 6.49 13.60
C ALA A 106 8.90 6.90 14.51
N ASP A 107 8.58 7.33 15.72
CA ASP A 107 9.61 7.76 16.66
C ASP A 107 10.04 6.66 17.62
N TRP A 108 9.54 5.46 17.44
CA TRP A 108 9.90 4.38 18.32
C TRP A 108 11.29 3.92 17.97
N GLY A 109 12.13 3.70 18.90
CA GLY A 109 13.48 3.28 18.63
C GLY A 109 14.47 4.39 18.46
N ILE A 110 14.06 5.62 18.66
CA ILE A 110 15.00 6.71 18.65
C ILE A 110 15.90 6.56 19.84
N PRO A 111 17.22 6.55 19.63
CA PRO A 111 18.14 6.34 20.75
C PRO A 111 17.93 7.38 21.82
N GLY A 112 17.96 6.94 23.04
CA GLY A 112 17.82 7.83 24.16
C GLY A 112 16.42 8.09 24.61
N THR A 113 15.45 7.64 23.85
CA THR A 113 14.07 7.85 24.26
C THR A 113 13.47 6.61 24.85
N ASN A 114 14.17 5.54 24.83
CA ASN A 114 13.62 4.30 25.34
C ASN A 114 14.10 4.04 26.69
#